data_bc8f924ed88450bc9c7d296cbbb825f8
#
_entry.id   bc8f924ed88450bc9c7d296cbbb825f8
#
_cell.length_a   1.000
_cell.length_b   1.000
_cell.length_c   1.000
_cell.angle_alpha   90.00
_cell.angle_beta   90.00
_cell.angle_gamma   90.00
#
_symmetry.space_group_name_H-M   'P 1'
#
loop_
_entity.id
_entity.type
_entity.pdbx_description
1 polymer ?
#
loop_
_entity_poly.entity_id
_entity_poly.type
_entity_poly.pdbx_seq_one_letter_code
_entity_poly.pdbx_strand_id
1 'polypeptide(L)'
;DPLWSRGLGDVYKRQGYRLAATYSFDLSRGLEDALTRGIPLYFTTEIEINKPRWYWFDAKEVSESQTIRISYNVLTRQYHAAITGRLQQSFATLDDALSMVRRPNRWVIADRNTLKVGQTYEVAVRMQLDVAQLPKPFQVHAMNSSDWRLSSNWKRFTYTAERQ
;
A
#
# COMPACT_ATOMS: atom_id res chain seq x y z
N ASP A 1 6.51 -0.85 14.87
CA ASP A 1 5.20 -0.60 14.32
C ASP A 1 4.45 -1.93 14.17
N PRO A 2 3.28 -2.10 14.84
CA PRO A 2 2.54 -3.35 14.81
C PRO A 2 1.96 -3.69 13.44
N LEU A 3 1.86 -2.74 12.52
CA LEU A 3 1.38 -2.97 11.17
C LEU A 3 2.43 -3.61 10.25
N TRP A 4 3.70 -3.57 10.64
CA TRP A 4 4.78 -4.22 9.93
C TRP A 4 5.23 -5.46 10.69
N SER A 5 4.79 -6.65 10.29
CA SER A 5 5.27 -7.88 10.91
C SER A 5 6.66 -8.27 10.38
N ARG A 6 6.90 -8.06 9.11
CA ARG A 6 8.19 -8.30 8.45
C ARG A 6 8.35 -7.27 7.36
N GLY A 7 8.89 -6.13 7.69
CA GLY A 7 9.06 -5.04 6.73
C GLY A 7 10.11 -5.34 5.67
N LEU A 8 9.97 -6.44 4.98
CA LEU A 8 10.80 -6.79 3.85
C LEU A 8 10.20 -6.17 2.61
N GLY A 9 10.58 -4.93 2.35
CA GLY A 9 10.39 -4.36 1.04
C GLY A 9 11.58 -4.73 0.17
N ASP A 10 11.33 -5.12 -1.04
CA ASP A 10 12.35 -5.39 -2.06
C ASP A 10 11.96 -4.71 -3.36
N VAL A 11 12.97 -4.28 -4.10
CA VAL A 11 12.79 -3.66 -5.42
C VAL A 11 13.59 -4.50 -6.42
N TYR A 12 12.93 -5.08 -7.40
CA TYR A 12 13.59 -5.93 -8.38
C TYR A 12 13.26 -5.52 -9.81
N LYS A 13 14.11 -5.90 -10.72
CA LYS A 13 14.09 -5.48 -12.11
C LYS A 13 13.66 -6.61 -13.05
N ARG A 14 12.37 -6.65 -13.40
CA ARG A 14 11.83 -7.43 -14.51
C ARG A 14 10.81 -6.56 -15.23
N GLN A 15 11.01 -6.15 -16.45
CA GLN A 15 10.10 -5.23 -17.15
C GLN A 15 9.85 -3.91 -16.36
N GLY A 16 10.84 -3.46 -15.59
CA GLY A 16 10.73 -2.34 -14.66
C GLY A 16 10.98 -2.76 -13.22
N TYR A 17 11.05 -1.80 -12.33
CA TYR A 17 11.23 -2.05 -10.90
C TYR A 17 9.88 -2.30 -10.25
N ARG A 18 9.79 -3.34 -9.43
CA ARG A 18 8.57 -3.71 -8.70
C ARG A 18 8.81 -3.69 -7.21
N LEU A 19 7.81 -3.24 -6.49
CA LEU A 19 7.82 -3.34 -5.03
C LEU A 19 7.30 -4.71 -4.61
N ALA A 20 8.04 -5.37 -3.72
CA ALA A 20 7.56 -6.50 -2.94
C ALA A 20 7.62 -6.13 -1.47
N ALA A 21 6.48 -6.11 -0.80
CA ALA A 21 6.38 -5.78 0.61
C ALA A 21 5.28 -6.63 1.25
N THR A 22 5.36 -6.82 2.55
CA THR A 22 4.34 -7.52 3.31
C THR A 22 3.96 -6.71 4.54
N TYR A 23 2.66 -6.45 4.68
CA TYR A 23 2.07 -5.81 5.86
C TYR A 23 1.29 -6.83 6.67
N SER A 24 1.27 -6.66 7.98
CA SER A 24 0.44 -7.46 8.87
C SER A 24 -0.51 -6.53 9.60
N PHE A 25 -1.79 -6.67 9.32
CA PHE A 25 -2.85 -5.93 10.00
C PHE A 25 -4.18 -6.65 9.86
N ASP A 26 -5.08 -6.36 10.78
CA ASP A 26 -6.47 -6.73 10.68
C ASP A 26 -7.34 -5.47 10.81
N LEU A 27 -8.53 -5.49 10.22
CA LEU A 27 -9.47 -4.41 10.38
C LEU A 27 -10.03 -4.42 11.80
N SER A 28 -10.17 -3.22 12.40
CA SER A 28 -10.94 -3.09 13.62
C SER A 28 -12.40 -3.52 13.38
N ARG A 29 -13.12 -3.86 14.46
CA ARG A 29 -14.54 -4.23 14.36
C ARG A 29 -15.35 -3.11 13.70
N GLY A 30 -15.08 -1.87 14.03
CA GLY A 30 -15.76 -0.71 13.43
C GLY A 30 -15.56 -0.60 11.92
N LEU A 31 -14.34 -0.80 11.44
CA LEU A 31 -14.04 -0.79 10.00
C LEU A 31 -14.67 -1.98 9.29
N GLU A 32 -14.63 -3.15 9.90
CA GLU A 32 -15.25 -4.36 9.33
C GLU A 32 -16.77 -4.20 9.24
N ASP A 33 -17.40 -3.65 10.28
CA ASP A 33 -18.84 -3.37 10.28
C ASP A 33 -19.22 -2.37 9.19
N ALA A 34 -18.43 -1.31 9.02
CA ALA A 34 -18.64 -0.33 7.96
C ALA A 34 -18.56 -0.97 6.57
N LEU A 35 -17.54 -1.82 6.36
CA LEU A 35 -17.36 -2.55 5.11
C LEU A 35 -18.57 -3.44 4.81
N THR A 36 -19.05 -4.22 5.78
CA THR A 36 -20.19 -5.13 5.60
C THR A 36 -21.51 -4.40 5.38
N ARG A 37 -21.58 -3.11 5.75
CA ARG A 37 -22.73 -2.23 5.44
C ARG A 37 -22.64 -1.58 4.06
N GLY A 38 -21.60 -1.90 3.29
CA GLY A 38 -21.43 -1.41 1.93
C GLY A 38 -20.54 -0.17 1.79
N ILE A 39 -19.84 0.23 2.85
CA ILE A 39 -18.91 1.36 2.77
C ILE A 39 -17.57 0.86 2.25
N PRO A 40 -17.09 1.35 1.09
CA PRO A 40 -15.81 0.93 0.58
C PRO A 40 -14.66 1.52 1.39
N LEU A 41 -13.58 0.76 1.54
CA LEU A 41 -12.35 1.20 2.19
C LEU A 41 -11.25 1.32 1.14
N TYR A 42 -10.51 2.42 1.18
CA TYR A 42 -9.41 2.69 0.26
C TYR A 42 -8.10 2.63 1.01
N PHE A 43 -7.20 1.74 0.57
CA PHE A 43 -5.88 1.57 1.14
C PHE A 43 -4.85 2.07 0.15
N THR A 44 -3.99 2.98 0.59
CA THR A 44 -2.94 3.57 -0.25
C THR A 44 -1.58 3.12 0.25
N THR A 45 -0.79 2.54 -0.64
CA THR A 45 0.62 2.26 -0.42
C THR A 45 1.43 3.29 -1.18
N GLU A 46 2.36 3.94 -0.48
CA GLU A 46 3.24 4.95 -1.02
C GLU A 46 4.67 4.46 -1.00
N ILE A 47 5.41 4.74 -2.05
CA ILE A 47 6.84 4.44 -2.12
C ILE A 47 7.61 5.68 -2.57
N GLU A 48 8.74 5.93 -1.92
CA GLU A 48 9.70 6.94 -2.30
C GLU A 48 11.07 6.29 -2.44
N ILE A 49 11.76 6.60 -3.54
CA ILE A 49 13.14 6.17 -3.77
C ILE A 49 13.98 7.42 -3.92
N ASN A 50 14.97 7.58 -3.05
CA ASN A 50 15.83 8.73 -2.99
C ASN A 50 17.29 8.31 -3.04
N LYS A 51 18.15 9.22 -3.55
CA LYS A 51 19.59 9.10 -3.37
C LYS A 51 19.94 9.30 -1.89
N PRO A 52 21.06 8.72 -1.40
CA PRO A 52 21.50 8.93 -0.02
C PRO A 52 21.73 10.42 0.29
N ARG A 53 21.51 10.82 1.55
CA ARG A 53 21.53 12.23 2.03
C ARG A 53 22.86 12.97 1.88
N TRP A 54 23.96 12.27 1.61
CA TRP A 54 25.25 12.93 1.40
C TRP A 54 25.38 13.59 0.03
N TYR A 55 24.39 13.39 -0.86
CA TYR A 55 24.24 14.24 -2.03
C TYR A 55 23.60 15.58 -1.62
N TRP A 56 24.09 16.67 -2.19
CA TRP A 56 23.65 18.04 -1.89
C TRP A 56 22.17 18.31 -2.13
N PHE A 57 21.49 17.44 -2.82
CA PHE A 57 20.08 17.55 -3.12
C PHE A 57 19.41 16.20 -2.87
N ASP A 58 18.35 16.20 -2.05
CA ASP A 58 17.42 15.09 -1.96
C ASP A 58 16.66 14.97 -3.28
N ALA A 59 17.30 14.36 -4.28
CA ALA A 59 16.62 14.08 -5.53
C ALA A 59 15.76 12.85 -5.33
N LYS A 60 14.45 13.03 -5.22
CA LYS A 60 13.51 11.94 -5.33
C LYS A 60 13.56 11.39 -6.74
N GLU A 61 14.06 10.17 -6.89
CA GLU A 61 14.08 9.48 -8.18
C GLU A 61 12.72 8.90 -8.51
N VAL A 62 12.00 8.42 -7.48
CA VAL A 62 10.67 7.83 -7.61
C VAL A 62 9.81 8.28 -6.44
N SER A 63 8.56 8.67 -6.74
CA SER A 63 7.53 8.91 -5.75
C SER A 63 6.21 8.44 -6.35
N GLU A 64 5.74 7.28 -5.91
CA GLU A 64 4.56 6.64 -6.47
C GLU A 64 3.62 6.18 -5.37
N SER A 65 2.36 6.04 -5.72
CA SER A 65 1.33 5.49 -4.83
C SER A 65 0.41 4.54 -5.58
N GLN A 66 -0.10 3.55 -4.88
CA GLN A 66 -1.11 2.65 -5.37
C GLN A 66 -2.26 2.59 -4.39
N THR A 67 -3.48 2.78 -4.87
CA THR A 67 -4.68 2.69 -4.06
C THR A 67 -5.47 1.44 -4.43
N ILE A 68 -5.88 0.69 -3.42
CA ILE A 68 -6.72 -0.50 -3.56
C ILE A 68 -8.02 -0.25 -2.81
N ARG A 69 -9.13 -0.39 -3.53
CA ARG A 69 -10.47 -0.28 -2.96
C ARG A 69 -10.94 -1.66 -2.54
N ILE A 70 -11.31 -1.80 -1.27
CA ILE A 70 -11.95 -3.01 -0.72
C ILE A 70 -13.42 -2.70 -0.50
N SER A 71 -14.29 -3.58 -0.97
CA SER A 71 -15.73 -3.43 -0.82
C SER A 71 -16.41 -4.77 -0.58
N TYR A 72 -17.64 -4.73 -0.09
CA TYR A 72 -18.46 -5.91 0.17
C TYR A 72 -19.81 -5.77 -0.54
N ASN A 73 -20.18 -6.79 -1.29
CA ASN A 73 -21.50 -6.86 -1.93
C ASN A 73 -22.44 -7.68 -1.06
N VAL A 74 -23.44 -7.03 -0.46
CA VAL A 74 -24.40 -7.65 0.45
C VAL A 74 -25.25 -8.72 -0.25
N LEU A 75 -25.55 -8.52 -1.54
CA LEU A 75 -26.39 -9.45 -2.30
C LEU A 75 -25.66 -10.74 -2.63
N THR A 76 -24.44 -10.67 -3.10
CA THR A 76 -23.63 -11.83 -3.47
C THR A 76 -22.82 -12.40 -2.30
N ARG A 77 -22.72 -11.64 -1.21
CA ARG A 77 -21.87 -11.96 -0.03
C ARG A 77 -20.40 -12.16 -0.40
N GLN A 78 -19.95 -11.43 -1.39
CA GLN A 78 -18.54 -11.48 -1.83
C GLN A 78 -17.84 -10.17 -1.52
N TYR A 79 -16.55 -10.28 -1.25
CA TYR A 79 -15.65 -9.15 -1.11
C TYR A 79 -15.01 -8.87 -2.46
N HIS A 80 -14.78 -7.59 -2.74
CA HIS A 80 -14.13 -7.14 -3.96
C HIS A 80 -12.89 -6.34 -3.61
N ALA A 81 -11.85 -6.49 -4.41
CA ALA A 81 -10.65 -5.67 -4.33
C ALA A 81 -10.32 -5.16 -5.73
N ALA A 82 -10.09 -3.87 -5.84
CA ALA A 82 -9.79 -3.23 -7.11
C ALA A 82 -8.62 -2.24 -6.96
N ILE A 83 -7.57 -2.45 -7.75
CA ILE A 83 -6.53 -1.45 -7.94
C ILE A 83 -7.10 -0.35 -8.81
N THR A 84 -6.88 0.91 -8.44
CA THR A 84 -7.36 2.05 -9.23
C THR A 84 -6.96 1.93 -10.70
N GLY A 85 -7.95 2.03 -11.58
CA GLY A 85 -7.77 1.90 -13.03
C GLY A 85 -7.73 0.47 -13.55
N ARG A 86 -7.95 -0.54 -12.71
CA ARG A 86 -7.99 -1.95 -13.10
C ARG A 86 -9.32 -2.60 -12.74
N LEU A 87 -9.57 -3.76 -13.34
CA LEU A 87 -10.78 -4.55 -13.05
C LEU A 87 -10.75 -5.07 -11.62
N GLN A 88 -11.92 -5.06 -10.97
CA GLN A 88 -12.04 -5.63 -9.64
C GLN A 88 -11.98 -7.15 -9.67
N GLN A 89 -11.47 -7.72 -8.58
CA GLN A 89 -11.45 -9.15 -8.32
C GLN A 89 -12.39 -9.47 -7.17
N SER A 90 -13.01 -10.64 -7.23
CA SER A 90 -13.97 -11.11 -6.22
C SER A 90 -13.34 -12.18 -5.35
N PHE A 91 -13.66 -12.14 -4.06
CA PHE A 91 -13.13 -13.06 -3.06
C PHE A 91 -14.26 -13.50 -2.12
N ALA A 92 -14.18 -14.75 -1.67
CA ALA A 92 -15.16 -15.30 -0.72
C ALA A 92 -14.94 -14.78 0.71
N THR A 93 -13.71 -14.42 1.06
CA THR A 93 -13.35 -13.99 2.41
C THR A 93 -12.69 -12.61 2.40
N LEU A 94 -12.83 -11.90 3.52
CA LEU A 94 -12.16 -10.62 3.73
C LEU A 94 -10.63 -10.78 3.72
N ASP A 95 -10.12 -11.82 4.33
CA ASP A 95 -8.69 -12.11 4.37
C ASP A 95 -8.09 -12.22 2.97
N ASP A 96 -8.76 -12.92 2.07
CA ASP A 96 -8.30 -13.06 0.69
C ASP A 96 -8.32 -11.72 -0.04
N ALA A 97 -9.36 -10.91 0.16
CA ALA A 97 -9.42 -9.58 -0.44
C ALA A 97 -8.30 -8.66 0.11
N LEU A 98 -8.09 -8.67 1.42
CA LEU A 98 -7.05 -7.86 2.06
C LEU A 98 -5.62 -8.32 1.70
N SER A 99 -5.45 -9.55 1.22
CA SER A 99 -4.13 -10.03 0.80
C SER A 99 -3.54 -9.17 -0.33
N MET A 100 -4.37 -8.57 -1.17
CA MET A 100 -3.91 -7.63 -2.20
C MET A 100 -3.30 -6.37 -1.60
N VAL A 101 -3.83 -5.90 -0.47
CA VAL A 101 -3.30 -4.75 0.26
C VAL A 101 -2.04 -5.13 1.05
N ARG A 102 -2.09 -6.30 1.71
CA ARG A 102 -0.99 -6.78 2.55
C ARG A 102 0.28 -7.13 1.77
N ARG A 103 0.13 -7.48 0.49
CA ARG A 103 1.25 -7.95 -0.35
C ARG A 103 1.24 -7.28 -1.72
N PRO A 104 1.65 -6.00 -1.81
CA PRO A 104 1.70 -5.29 -3.09
C PRO A 104 2.91 -5.75 -3.92
N ASN A 105 2.89 -6.97 -4.44
CA ASN A 105 4.03 -7.60 -5.11
C ASN A 105 4.01 -7.51 -6.64
N ARG A 106 2.98 -6.94 -7.25
CA ARG A 106 2.86 -6.80 -8.71
C ARG A 106 2.87 -5.35 -9.19
N TRP A 107 3.21 -4.44 -8.31
CA TRP A 107 3.20 -3.03 -8.60
C TRP A 107 4.52 -2.60 -9.23
N VAL A 108 4.47 -2.18 -10.49
CA VAL A 108 5.61 -1.58 -11.19
C VAL A 108 5.71 -0.12 -10.78
N ILE A 109 6.78 0.23 -10.10
CA ILE A 109 6.98 1.57 -9.52
C ILE A 109 7.85 2.48 -10.37
N ALA A 110 8.65 1.91 -11.27
CA ALA A 110 9.55 2.68 -12.13
C ALA A 110 9.95 1.86 -13.36
N ASP A 111 10.29 2.57 -14.43
CA ASP A 111 10.81 1.96 -15.65
C ASP A 111 12.23 1.43 -15.46
N ARG A 112 12.63 0.53 -16.36
CA ARG A 112 13.92 -0.19 -16.30
C ARG A 112 15.15 0.73 -16.18
N ASN A 113 15.10 1.90 -16.76
CA ASN A 113 16.24 2.83 -16.85
C ASN A 113 16.18 3.96 -15.82
N THR A 114 15.21 3.95 -14.91
CA THR A 114 15.04 5.04 -13.94
C THR A 114 16.15 5.06 -12.89
N LEU A 115 16.59 3.89 -12.44
CA LEU A 115 17.66 3.75 -11.46
C LEU A 115 18.97 3.37 -12.16
N LYS A 116 20.07 3.95 -11.70
CA LYS A 116 21.41 3.66 -12.23
C LYS A 116 21.98 2.40 -11.61
N VAL A 117 22.44 1.47 -12.45
CA VAL A 117 23.09 0.23 -12.00
C VAL A 117 24.31 0.57 -11.13
N GLY A 118 24.42 -0.15 -10.00
CA GLY A 118 25.49 0.04 -9.04
C GLY A 118 25.27 1.19 -8.04
N GLN A 119 24.28 2.03 -8.26
CA GLN A 119 23.90 3.10 -7.32
C GLN A 119 23.04 2.54 -6.20
N THR A 120 23.37 2.92 -4.96
CA THR A 120 22.55 2.60 -3.78
C THR A 120 21.53 3.70 -3.54
N TYR A 121 20.31 3.31 -3.27
CA TYR A 121 19.18 4.21 -3.00
C TYR A 121 18.57 3.91 -1.63
N GLU A 122 17.99 4.94 -1.03
CA GLU A 122 17.11 4.79 0.14
C GLU A 122 15.67 4.62 -0.34
N VAL A 123 15.02 3.55 0.09
CA VAL A 123 13.62 3.26 -0.24
C VAL A 123 12.79 3.41 1.03
N ALA A 124 11.69 4.13 0.92
CA ALA A 124 10.72 4.29 2.01
C ALA A 124 9.33 3.87 1.52
N VAL A 125 8.65 3.04 2.30
CA VAL A 125 7.32 2.51 1.98
C VAL A 125 6.40 2.72 3.16
N ARG A 126 5.17 3.13 2.87
CA ARG A 126 4.11 3.30 3.86
C ARG A 126 2.78 2.83 3.30
N MET A 127 1.95 2.21 4.16
CA MET A 127 0.56 1.88 3.83
C MET A 127 -0.37 2.58 4.80
N GLN A 128 -1.50 3.09 4.31
CA GLN A 128 -2.51 3.72 5.14
C GLN A 128 -3.90 3.55 4.55
N LEU A 129 -4.90 3.52 5.46
CA LEU A 129 -6.29 3.70 5.09
C LEU A 129 -6.50 5.18 4.74
N ASP A 130 -7.03 5.45 3.55
CA ASP A 130 -7.33 6.81 3.13
C ASP A 130 -8.66 7.27 3.73
N VAL A 131 -8.58 7.92 4.88
CA VAL A 131 -9.75 8.40 5.62
C VAL A 131 -10.52 9.45 4.82
N ALA A 132 -9.86 10.22 3.96
CA ALA A 132 -10.51 11.24 3.13
C ALA A 132 -11.51 10.64 2.13
N GLN A 133 -11.39 9.36 1.80
CA GLN A 133 -12.32 8.66 0.92
C GLN A 133 -13.56 8.13 1.64
N LEU A 134 -13.57 8.16 2.97
CA LEU A 134 -14.74 7.76 3.74
C LEU A 134 -15.85 8.82 3.63
N PRO A 135 -17.15 8.40 3.73
CA PRO A 135 -18.24 9.37 3.91
C PRO A 135 -17.98 10.25 5.14
N LYS A 136 -18.41 11.51 5.07
CA LYS A 136 -18.11 12.52 6.12
C LYS A 136 -18.40 12.09 7.57
N PRO A 137 -19.52 11.43 7.89
CA PRO A 137 -19.75 10.95 9.26
C PRO A 137 -18.67 10.00 9.75
N PHE A 138 -18.12 9.17 8.88
CA PHE A 138 -17.06 8.22 9.20
C PHE A 138 -15.69 8.90 9.32
N GLN A 139 -15.47 10.00 8.61
CA GLN A 139 -14.28 10.81 8.79
C GLN A 139 -14.21 11.40 10.20
N VAL A 140 -15.35 11.85 10.74
CA VAL A 140 -15.45 12.34 12.12
C VAL A 140 -15.12 11.21 13.11
N HIS A 141 -15.65 10.01 12.89
CA HIS A 141 -15.29 8.85 13.71
C HIS A 141 -13.78 8.57 13.68
N ALA A 142 -13.17 8.64 12.52
CA ALA A 142 -11.74 8.43 12.37
C ALA A 142 -10.89 9.48 13.11
N MET A 143 -11.39 10.70 13.23
CA MET A 143 -10.72 11.74 14.02
C MET A 143 -10.79 11.47 15.52
N ASN A 144 -11.85 10.83 16.00
CA ASN A 144 -12.13 10.64 17.42
C ASN A 144 -11.81 9.22 17.93
N SER A 145 -11.52 8.29 17.06
CA SER A 145 -11.25 6.90 17.43
C SER A 145 -10.06 6.35 16.67
N SER A 146 -9.08 5.83 17.39
CA SER A 146 -7.90 5.18 16.80
C SER A 146 -8.27 3.92 16.01
N ASP A 147 -9.41 3.28 16.31
CA ASP A 147 -9.88 2.07 15.62
C ASP A 147 -10.21 2.31 14.15
N TRP A 148 -10.48 3.56 13.78
CA TRP A 148 -10.78 3.98 12.41
C TRP A 148 -9.58 4.51 11.66
N ARG A 149 -8.41 4.55 12.31
CA ARG A 149 -7.15 4.99 11.73
C ARG A 149 -6.23 3.79 11.56
N LEU A 150 -5.86 3.49 10.34
CA LEU A 150 -4.97 2.40 10.02
C LEU A 150 -3.86 2.95 9.14
N SER A 151 -2.66 3.02 9.71
CA SER A 151 -1.49 3.60 9.04
C SER A 151 -0.23 2.94 9.56
N SER A 152 0.64 2.53 8.66
CA SER A 152 2.00 2.14 9.03
C SER A 152 2.90 3.37 9.16
N ASN A 153 3.97 3.25 9.92
CA ASN A 153 5.08 4.18 9.81
C ASN A 153 5.83 3.93 8.50
N TRP A 154 6.63 4.90 8.08
CA TRP A 154 7.53 4.70 6.96
C TRP A 154 8.53 3.61 7.28
N LYS A 155 8.54 2.55 6.47
CA LYS A 155 9.56 1.51 6.53
C LYS A 155 10.66 1.86 5.54
N ARG A 156 11.90 1.92 6.03
CA ARG A 156 13.06 2.32 5.23
C ARG A 156 14.02 1.17 5.07
N PHE A 157 14.56 1.03 3.87
CA PHE A 157 15.62 0.07 3.56
C PHE A 157 16.48 0.62 2.42
N THR A 158 17.64 0.02 2.23
CA THR A 158 18.54 0.37 1.14
C THR A 158 18.41 -0.64 0.01
N TYR A 159 18.56 -0.15 -1.22
CA TYR A 159 18.55 -0.98 -2.40
C TYR A 159 19.65 -0.53 -3.35
N THR A 160 20.42 -1.48 -3.84
CA THR A 160 21.43 -1.23 -4.88
C THR A 160 20.92 -1.81 -6.19
N ALA A 161 20.81 -0.95 -7.20
CA ALA A 161 20.30 -1.37 -8.49
C ALA A 161 21.30 -2.31 -9.18
N GLU A 162 20.83 -3.51 -9.55
CA GLU A 162 21.65 -4.56 -10.13
C GLU A 162 21.47 -4.64 -11.64
N ARG A 163 22.53 -5.09 -12.29
CA ARG A 163 22.52 -5.45 -13.71
C ARG A 163 21.90 -6.83 -13.85
N GLN A 164 20.93 -6.96 -14.77
CA GLN A 164 20.46 -8.29 -15.20
C GLN A 164 21.38 -8.87 -16.23
#